data_df59389fed31ec3aa124743bc13468f9
#
_entry.id   df59389fed31ec3aa124743bc13468f9
#
_cell.length_a   1.000
_cell.length_b   1.000
_cell.length_c   1.000
_cell.angle_alpha   90.00
_cell.angle_beta   90.00
_cell.angle_gamma   90.00
#
_symmetry.space_group_name_H-M   'P 1'
#
loop_
_entity.id
_entity.type
_entity.pdbx_description
1 polymer ?
#
loop_
_entity_poly.entity_id
_entity_poly.type
_entity_poly.pdbx_seq_one_letter_code
_entity_poly.pdbx_strand_id
1 'polypeptide(L)'
;MQDRLTVIWVLLRLQRFVGLWGDRQYRYKFRLAFASFCILVVIPKLAFGYPDLDTTIRGTAELIFEWNVLFGMLLFSFELDVYDEMVNLFTELAKLVFSDQVRPELGNYLMYINRRIDKFSKIYCCSHFCLATFYWVAPLSSTYSAYLSAHNESIPVEHVLHLEEELYWLKNRVSLTDYSIFTVIMLPTIFMLAFFGGLKLLTIFSNVKYCSAMLRLVAMRIQLMDQLEENRVERELLEIITMHQKALRCVELLEVSFRWVFLGQFIQCVMIWCSLVLYITATGISTKAANVGILFILLTVETYGFCYFGTDLTSEVRVLLSLSVARAVTDSLWYRRSVSVQRKLRMVLQRAQKPLGISAGKFCFVDVEQFGNMAKMSYSFYIVLKDQF
;
A
#
# COMPACT_ATOMS: atom_id res chain seq x y z
N MET A 1 -3.01 29.35 8.09
CA MET A 1 -2.20 29.44 6.86
C MET A 1 -1.14 28.33 6.78
N GLN A 2 -0.58 27.87 7.89
CA GLN A 2 0.41 26.76 7.97
C GLN A 2 -0.17 25.38 7.56
N ASP A 3 -1.45 25.11 7.79
CA ASP A 3 -2.10 23.85 7.42
C ASP A 3 -2.27 23.59 5.91
N ARG A 4 -2.14 24.61 5.07
CA ARG A 4 -2.27 24.49 3.61
C ARG A 4 -0.99 23.98 2.93
N LEU A 5 0.13 24.02 3.63
CA LEU A 5 1.45 23.59 3.12
C LEU A 5 1.80 22.14 3.46
N THR A 6 0.99 21.46 4.25
CA THR A 6 1.25 20.08 4.63
C THR A 6 0.84 19.12 3.50
N VAL A 7 1.84 18.53 2.90
CA VAL A 7 1.74 17.48 1.89
C VAL A 7 1.18 16.22 2.54
N ILE A 8 0.19 15.56 1.90
CA ILE A 8 -0.36 14.25 2.35
C ILE A 8 -0.62 14.20 3.87
N TRP A 9 -1.24 15.25 4.41
CA TRP A 9 -1.36 15.49 5.84
C TRP A 9 -2.03 14.35 6.62
N VAL A 10 -3.11 13.78 6.09
CA VAL A 10 -3.84 12.68 6.74
C VAL A 10 -2.92 11.47 6.91
N LEU A 11 -2.20 11.09 5.85
CA LEU A 11 -1.27 9.97 5.88
C LEU A 11 -0.16 10.16 6.93
N LEU A 12 0.52 11.32 6.90
CA LEU A 12 1.61 11.60 7.84
C LEU A 12 1.14 11.62 9.30
N ARG A 13 -0.10 12.05 9.54
CA ARG A 13 -0.70 12.01 10.88
C ARG A 13 -0.94 10.56 11.35
N LEU A 14 -1.44 9.69 10.47
CA LEU A 14 -1.64 8.27 10.77
C LEU A 14 -0.31 7.56 11.03
N GLN A 15 0.70 7.82 10.22
CA GLN A 15 2.04 7.26 10.40
C GLN A 15 2.70 7.73 11.69
N ARG A 16 2.52 9.00 12.07
CA ARG A 16 3.01 9.56 13.35
C ARG A 16 2.35 8.88 14.54
N PHE A 17 1.08 8.52 14.45
CA PHE A 17 0.37 7.83 15.54
C PHE A 17 1.05 6.51 15.91
N VAL A 18 1.53 5.76 14.92
CA VAL A 18 2.20 4.46 15.13
C VAL A 18 3.73 4.55 15.14
N GLY A 19 4.31 5.74 15.06
CA GLY A 19 5.77 5.93 15.11
C GLY A 19 6.53 5.61 13.83
N LEU A 20 5.85 5.60 12.68
CA LEU A 20 6.45 5.43 11.34
C LEU A 20 6.77 6.77 10.66
N TRP A 21 6.47 7.89 11.30
CA TRP A 21 6.79 9.24 10.85
C TRP A 21 7.06 10.16 12.04
N GLY A 22 7.98 11.10 11.89
CA GLY A 22 8.35 12.09 12.91
C GLY A 22 9.57 11.68 13.72
N ASP A 23 9.63 12.09 15.00
CA ASP A 23 10.81 11.89 15.84
C ASP A 23 11.18 10.42 16.00
N ARG A 24 12.48 10.11 15.87
CA ARG A 24 13.03 8.75 15.99
C ARG A 24 12.68 8.08 17.32
N GLN A 25 12.50 8.88 18.37
CA GLN A 25 12.12 8.36 19.70
C GLN A 25 10.77 7.61 19.72
N TYR A 26 9.84 7.91 18.79
CA TYR A 26 8.53 7.26 18.73
C TYR A 26 8.50 5.97 17.89
N ARG A 27 9.58 5.60 17.22
CA ARG A 27 9.67 4.36 16.43
C ARG A 27 9.46 3.09 17.26
N TYR A 28 9.61 3.16 18.60
CA TYR A 28 9.30 2.05 19.50
C TYR A 28 7.83 1.63 19.45
N LYS A 29 6.89 2.54 19.15
CA LYS A 29 5.45 2.23 19.06
C LYS A 29 5.17 1.15 18.02
N PHE A 30 5.77 1.27 16.82
CA PHE A 30 5.64 0.26 15.80
C PHE A 30 6.30 -1.07 16.22
N ARG A 31 7.48 -1.01 16.84
CA ARG A 31 8.17 -2.22 17.33
C ARG A 31 7.36 -2.94 18.39
N LEU A 32 6.72 -2.19 19.29
CA LEU A 32 5.82 -2.76 20.31
C LEU A 32 4.59 -3.41 19.66
N ALA A 33 3.96 -2.74 18.70
CA ALA A 33 2.84 -3.31 17.95
C ALA A 33 3.23 -4.59 17.21
N PHE A 34 4.40 -4.61 16.55
CA PHE A 34 4.93 -5.80 15.89
C PHE A 34 5.24 -6.93 16.87
N ALA A 35 5.85 -6.63 18.03
CA ALA A 35 6.12 -7.61 19.07
C ALA A 35 4.82 -8.19 19.65
N SER A 36 3.79 -7.36 19.89
CA SER A 36 2.48 -7.83 20.37
C SER A 36 1.81 -8.78 19.36
N PHE A 37 1.91 -8.49 18.06
CA PHE A 37 1.45 -9.40 17.02
C PHE A 37 2.20 -10.74 17.03
N CYS A 38 3.52 -10.72 17.14
CA CYS A 38 4.29 -11.97 17.23
C CYS A 38 3.87 -12.80 18.46
N ILE A 39 3.65 -12.18 19.61
CA ILE A 39 3.28 -12.87 20.84
C ILE A 39 1.83 -13.39 20.78
N LEU A 40 0.89 -12.58 20.27
CA LEU A 40 -0.53 -12.91 20.33
C LEU A 40 -1.02 -13.75 19.15
N VAL A 41 -0.33 -13.72 18.01
CA VAL A 41 -0.79 -14.39 16.77
C VAL A 41 0.25 -15.39 16.26
N VAL A 42 1.49 -14.93 15.98
CA VAL A 42 2.48 -15.79 15.31
C VAL A 42 2.88 -16.98 16.18
N ILE A 43 3.22 -16.73 17.44
CA ILE A 43 3.64 -17.79 18.38
C ILE A 43 2.51 -18.78 18.61
N PRO A 44 1.26 -18.38 18.96
CA PRO A 44 0.17 -19.34 19.12
C PRO A 44 -0.10 -20.20 17.90
N LYS A 45 -0.21 -19.60 16.71
CA LYS A 45 -0.47 -20.31 15.46
C LYS A 45 0.64 -21.32 15.09
N LEU A 46 1.90 -21.03 15.42
CA LEU A 46 3.03 -21.92 15.10
C LEU A 46 3.33 -22.95 16.20
N ALA A 47 3.13 -22.60 17.47
CA ALA A 47 3.52 -23.44 18.61
C ALA A 47 2.45 -24.45 19.01
N PHE A 48 1.15 -24.08 18.96
CA PHE A 48 0.09 -24.96 19.45
C PHE A 48 -0.60 -25.75 18.35
N GLY A 49 -0.40 -25.36 17.07
CA GLY A 49 -0.95 -26.08 15.92
C GLY A 49 -2.48 -25.96 15.82
N TYR A 50 -3.08 -26.90 15.13
CA TYR A 50 -4.49 -26.92 14.80
C TYR A 50 -5.06 -28.33 15.00
N PRO A 51 -6.36 -28.46 15.37
CA PRO A 51 -6.97 -29.75 15.69
C PRO A 51 -7.17 -30.65 14.48
N ASP A 52 -7.37 -30.09 13.29
CA ASP A 52 -7.65 -30.82 12.06
C ASP A 52 -7.06 -30.11 10.82
N LEU A 53 -7.08 -30.80 9.68
CA LEU A 53 -6.51 -30.29 8.43
C LEU A 53 -7.23 -29.03 7.92
N ASP A 54 -8.55 -28.97 8.07
CA ASP A 54 -9.35 -27.82 7.61
C ASP A 54 -8.98 -26.55 8.37
N THR A 55 -8.91 -26.63 9.72
CA THR A 55 -8.46 -25.52 10.55
C THR A 55 -6.98 -25.17 10.32
N THR A 56 -6.13 -26.15 10.01
CA THR A 56 -4.72 -25.92 9.64
C THR A 56 -4.62 -25.04 8.39
N ILE A 57 -5.37 -25.37 7.35
CA ILE A 57 -5.32 -24.62 6.09
C ILE A 57 -5.87 -23.19 6.30
N ARG A 58 -7.01 -23.06 7.01
CA ARG A 58 -7.60 -21.75 7.31
C ARG A 58 -6.66 -20.88 8.16
N GLY A 59 -6.16 -21.42 9.27
CA GLY A 59 -5.26 -20.69 10.16
C GLY A 59 -3.94 -20.32 9.50
N THR A 60 -3.41 -21.17 8.61
CA THR A 60 -2.21 -20.87 7.82
C THR A 60 -2.47 -19.76 6.79
N ALA A 61 -3.62 -19.79 6.10
CA ALA A 61 -4.00 -18.74 5.16
C ALA A 61 -4.19 -17.38 5.86
N GLU A 62 -4.83 -17.39 7.05
CA GLU A 62 -4.94 -16.19 7.89
C GLU A 62 -3.55 -15.67 8.30
N LEU A 63 -2.66 -16.55 8.78
CA LEU A 63 -1.31 -16.16 9.18
C LEU A 63 -0.52 -15.54 8.02
N ILE A 64 -0.62 -16.10 6.82
CA ILE A 64 0.04 -15.54 5.63
C ILE A 64 -0.50 -14.12 5.35
N PHE A 65 -1.83 -13.93 5.44
CA PHE A 65 -2.46 -12.62 5.22
C PHE A 65 -2.03 -11.59 6.28
N GLU A 66 -2.10 -11.95 7.56
CA GLU A 66 -1.72 -11.09 8.69
C GLU A 66 -0.23 -10.73 8.66
N TRP A 67 0.60 -11.72 8.34
CA TRP A 67 2.04 -11.52 8.14
C TRP A 67 2.31 -10.55 6.99
N ASN A 68 1.59 -10.66 5.87
CA ASN A 68 1.71 -9.72 4.74
C ASN A 68 1.52 -8.26 5.16
N VAL A 69 0.54 -8.01 6.02
CA VAL A 69 0.24 -6.66 6.51
C VAL A 69 1.40 -6.10 7.32
N LEU A 70 1.80 -6.79 8.37
CA LEU A 70 2.79 -6.29 9.34
C LEU A 70 4.23 -6.43 8.85
N PHE A 71 4.56 -7.49 8.15
CA PHE A 71 5.88 -7.67 7.56
C PHE A 71 6.16 -6.64 6.47
N GLY A 72 5.17 -6.30 5.64
CA GLY A 72 5.29 -5.20 4.68
C GLY A 72 5.60 -3.87 5.35
N MET A 73 4.94 -3.57 6.47
CA MET A 73 5.21 -2.36 7.26
C MET A 73 6.56 -2.43 8.00
N LEU A 74 7.00 -3.63 8.38
CA LEU A 74 8.34 -3.84 8.95
C LEU A 74 9.42 -3.53 7.90
N LEU A 75 9.30 -4.07 6.70
CA LEU A 75 10.22 -3.79 5.59
C LEU A 75 10.28 -2.29 5.27
N PHE A 76 9.12 -1.63 5.22
CA PHE A 76 9.05 -0.17 5.08
C PHE A 76 9.76 0.58 6.23
N SER A 77 9.66 0.05 7.46
CA SER A 77 10.27 0.69 8.63
C SER A 77 11.81 0.74 8.60
N PHE A 78 12.46 -0.09 7.80
CA PHE A 78 13.91 -0.03 7.60
C PHE A 78 14.33 1.12 6.68
N GLU A 79 13.43 1.59 5.81
CA GLU A 79 13.71 2.63 4.81
C GLU A 79 13.14 4.00 5.22
N LEU A 80 12.83 4.21 6.51
CA LEU A 80 12.20 5.46 6.99
C LEU A 80 13.07 6.70 6.74
N ASP A 81 14.39 6.59 6.80
CA ASP A 81 15.28 7.74 6.55
C ASP A 81 15.24 8.16 5.06
N VAL A 82 15.12 7.18 4.14
CA VAL A 82 14.89 7.41 2.70
C VAL A 82 13.51 8.02 2.45
N TYR A 83 12.52 7.51 3.15
CA TYR A 83 11.15 8.04 3.10
C TYR A 83 11.05 9.48 3.60
N ASP A 84 11.77 9.81 4.69
CA ASP A 84 11.85 11.17 5.24
C ASP A 84 12.47 12.14 4.23
N GLU A 85 13.53 11.73 3.50
CA GLU A 85 14.12 12.52 2.40
C GLU A 85 13.08 12.80 1.31
N MET A 86 12.32 11.79 0.90
CA MET A 86 11.29 11.95 -0.13
C MET A 86 10.20 12.94 0.28
N VAL A 87 9.67 12.84 1.51
CA VAL A 87 8.63 13.75 2.01
C VAL A 87 9.15 15.18 2.16
N ASN A 88 10.42 15.35 2.54
CA ASN A 88 11.06 16.67 2.57
C ASN A 88 11.13 17.28 1.16
N LEU A 89 11.51 16.50 0.14
CA LEU A 89 11.49 16.96 -1.25
C LEU A 89 10.08 17.33 -1.73
N PHE A 90 9.04 16.55 -1.35
CA PHE A 90 7.66 16.92 -1.61
C PHE A 90 7.30 18.28 -1.01
N THR A 91 7.71 18.51 0.22
CA THR A 91 7.44 19.76 0.93
C THR A 91 8.16 20.95 0.29
N GLU A 92 9.42 20.75 -0.14
CA GLU A 92 10.19 21.78 -0.86
C GLU A 92 9.54 22.11 -2.21
N LEU A 93 9.18 21.09 -3.00
CA LEU A 93 8.51 21.28 -4.29
C LEU A 93 7.15 21.99 -4.11
N ALA A 94 6.38 21.59 -3.10
CA ALA A 94 5.11 22.25 -2.78
C ALA A 94 5.30 23.73 -2.42
N LYS A 95 6.32 24.04 -1.60
CA LYS A 95 6.65 25.44 -1.26
C LYS A 95 6.98 26.26 -2.51
N LEU A 96 7.79 25.70 -3.43
CA LEU A 96 8.12 26.38 -4.70
C LEU A 96 6.86 26.68 -5.52
N VAL A 97 5.94 25.70 -5.63
CA VAL A 97 4.69 25.85 -6.38
C VAL A 97 3.76 26.89 -5.73
N PHE A 98 3.63 26.87 -4.39
CA PHE A 98 2.74 27.81 -3.69
C PHE A 98 3.32 29.22 -3.56
N SER A 99 4.64 29.40 -3.68
CA SER A 99 5.28 30.73 -3.72
C SER A 99 5.20 31.40 -5.10
N ASP A 100 4.88 30.63 -6.14
CA ASP A 100 4.72 31.15 -7.51
C ASP A 100 3.38 31.87 -7.66
N GLN A 101 3.39 33.18 -7.41
CA GLN A 101 2.20 34.03 -7.58
C GLN A 101 1.85 34.31 -9.04
N VAL A 102 2.78 34.09 -9.96
CA VAL A 102 2.60 34.34 -11.40
C VAL A 102 1.73 33.26 -12.03
N ARG A 103 1.78 32.03 -11.50
CA ARG A 103 1.10 30.86 -12.07
C ARG A 103 0.22 30.16 -11.02
N PRO A 104 -0.91 30.76 -10.64
CA PRO A 104 -1.80 30.20 -9.62
C PRO A 104 -2.38 28.82 -10.00
N GLU A 105 -2.39 28.48 -11.29
CA GLU A 105 -2.88 27.19 -11.81
C GLU A 105 -2.10 26.00 -11.25
N LEU A 106 -0.77 26.13 -11.10
CA LEU A 106 0.08 25.09 -10.52
C LEU A 106 -0.30 24.82 -9.04
N GLY A 107 -0.48 25.90 -8.27
CA GLY A 107 -0.92 25.81 -6.89
C GLY A 107 -2.34 25.23 -6.75
N ASN A 108 -3.26 25.63 -7.63
CA ASN A 108 -4.62 25.10 -7.67
C ASN A 108 -4.64 23.59 -8.00
N TYR A 109 -3.84 23.16 -8.97
CA TYR A 109 -3.69 21.74 -9.29
C TYR A 109 -3.17 20.95 -8.09
N LEU A 110 -2.12 21.41 -7.44
CA LEU A 110 -1.55 20.73 -6.27
C LEU A 110 -2.54 20.68 -5.10
N MET A 111 -3.28 21.75 -4.84
CA MET A 111 -4.37 21.76 -3.85
C MET A 111 -5.48 20.75 -4.19
N TYR A 112 -5.86 20.67 -5.46
CA TYR A 112 -6.86 19.68 -5.91
C TYR A 112 -6.39 18.25 -5.61
N ILE A 113 -5.15 17.91 -5.96
CA ILE A 113 -4.57 16.59 -5.70
C ILE A 113 -4.50 16.30 -4.20
N ASN A 114 -4.00 17.22 -3.38
CA ASN A 114 -3.95 17.05 -1.93
C ASN A 114 -5.35 16.78 -1.34
N ARG A 115 -6.36 17.56 -1.72
CA ARG A 115 -7.74 17.35 -1.26
C ARG A 115 -8.28 15.98 -1.67
N ARG A 116 -7.95 15.53 -2.89
CA ARG A 116 -8.40 14.23 -3.41
C ARG A 116 -7.74 13.07 -2.65
N ILE A 117 -6.44 13.14 -2.40
CA ILE A 117 -5.71 12.16 -1.59
C ILE A 117 -6.28 12.12 -0.17
N ASP A 118 -6.45 13.27 0.48
CA ASP A 118 -6.97 13.34 1.85
C ASP A 118 -8.42 12.83 1.96
N LYS A 119 -9.27 13.15 0.96
CA LYS A 119 -10.66 12.64 0.91
C LYS A 119 -10.66 11.12 0.77
N PHE A 120 -9.87 10.58 -0.15
CA PHE A 120 -9.73 9.13 -0.33
C PHE A 120 -9.22 8.47 0.95
N SER A 121 -8.18 9.01 1.58
CA SER A 121 -7.60 8.49 2.83
C SER A 121 -8.63 8.41 3.95
N LYS A 122 -9.45 9.45 4.12
CA LYS A 122 -10.51 9.47 5.15
C LYS A 122 -11.58 8.41 4.88
N ILE A 123 -12.07 8.32 3.64
CA ILE A 123 -13.10 7.34 3.26
C ILE A 123 -12.55 5.93 3.47
N TYR A 124 -11.33 5.68 3.02
CA TYR A 124 -10.69 4.38 3.13
C TYR A 124 -10.44 3.96 4.59
N CYS A 125 -9.97 4.89 5.46
CA CYS A 125 -9.86 4.61 6.88
C CYS A 125 -11.19 4.28 7.53
N CYS A 126 -12.25 5.02 7.19
CA CYS A 126 -13.59 4.77 7.71
C CYS A 126 -14.11 3.38 7.27
N SER A 127 -13.95 3.03 5.99
CA SER A 127 -14.37 1.72 5.48
C SER A 127 -13.60 0.56 6.15
N HIS A 128 -12.30 0.71 6.39
CA HIS A 128 -11.48 -0.29 7.10
C HIS A 128 -11.90 -0.44 8.56
N PHE A 129 -12.23 0.66 9.23
CA PHE A 129 -12.74 0.61 10.60
C PHE A 129 -14.10 -0.09 10.67
N CYS A 130 -15.01 0.21 9.74
CA CYS A 130 -16.29 -0.48 9.66
C CYS A 130 -16.13 -1.98 9.38
N LEU A 131 -15.22 -2.35 8.46
CA LEU A 131 -14.91 -3.73 8.14
C LEU A 131 -14.33 -4.48 9.36
N ALA A 132 -13.38 -3.88 10.07
CA ALA A 132 -12.82 -4.45 11.30
C ALA A 132 -13.88 -4.66 12.39
N THR A 133 -14.80 -3.68 12.54
CA THR A 133 -15.91 -3.79 13.49
C THR A 133 -16.84 -4.95 13.10
N PHE A 134 -17.19 -5.07 11.82
CA PHE A 134 -18.00 -6.18 11.33
C PHE A 134 -17.30 -7.52 11.56
N TYR A 135 -16.01 -7.61 11.21
CA TYR A 135 -15.19 -8.82 11.40
C TYR A 135 -15.13 -9.25 12.87
N TRP A 136 -15.14 -8.29 13.81
CA TRP A 136 -15.13 -8.58 15.23
C TRP A 136 -16.54 -8.96 15.74
N VAL A 137 -17.60 -8.28 15.29
CA VAL A 137 -18.98 -8.50 15.78
C VAL A 137 -19.58 -9.82 15.24
N ALA A 138 -19.29 -10.20 14.00
CA ALA A 138 -19.92 -11.34 13.35
C ALA A 138 -19.68 -12.69 14.07
N PRO A 139 -18.44 -13.09 14.43
CA PRO A 139 -18.18 -14.31 15.21
C PRO A 139 -18.82 -14.28 16.60
N LEU A 140 -18.79 -13.13 17.26
CA LEU A 140 -19.45 -12.94 18.57
C LEU A 140 -20.95 -13.20 18.47
N SER A 141 -21.64 -12.53 17.54
CA SER A 141 -23.08 -12.67 17.37
C SER A 141 -23.45 -14.11 17.01
N SER A 142 -22.66 -14.78 16.16
CA SER A 142 -22.86 -16.18 15.80
C SER A 142 -22.74 -17.11 17.00
N THR A 143 -21.65 -17.01 17.78
CA THR A 143 -21.37 -17.86 18.94
C THR A 143 -22.41 -17.65 20.05
N TYR A 144 -22.70 -16.40 20.42
CA TYR A 144 -23.67 -16.14 21.48
C TYR A 144 -25.11 -16.46 21.09
N SER A 145 -25.51 -16.25 19.82
CA SER A 145 -26.86 -16.65 19.36
C SER A 145 -27.02 -18.16 19.35
N ALA A 146 -25.98 -18.91 18.92
CA ALA A 146 -25.98 -20.37 18.99
C ALA A 146 -26.06 -20.87 20.43
N TYR A 147 -25.34 -20.24 21.36
CA TYR A 147 -25.41 -20.58 22.79
C TYR A 147 -26.79 -20.32 23.39
N LEU A 148 -27.42 -19.19 23.08
CA LEU A 148 -28.77 -18.87 23.55
C LEU A 148 -29.84 -19.84 22.98
N SER A 149 -29.68 -20.27 21.74
CA SER A 149 -30.59 -21.23 21.10
C SER A 149 -30.39 -22.65 21.65
N ALA A 150 -29.16 -23.04 21.99
CA ALA A 150 -28.86 -24.37 22.52
C ALA A 150 -29.17 -24.54 24.00
N HIS A 151 -29.58 -23.47 24.72
CA HIS A 151 -29.89 -23.53 26.17
C HIS A 151 -31.04 -24.51 26.49
N ASN A 152 -31.84 -24.89 25.50
CA ASN A 152 -32.92 -25.88 25.61
C ASN A 152 -32.53 -27.28 25.13
N GLU A 153 -31.38 -27.46 24.50
CA GLU A 153 -30.92 -28.73 23.94
C GLU A 153 -29.47 -28.99 24.38
N SER A 154 -29.18 -30.19 24.87
CA SER A 154 -27.80 -30.59 25.33
C SER A 154 -26.83 -30.79 24.17
N ILE A 155 -26.83 -29.88 23.21
CA ILE A 155 -25.97 -29.93 22.03
C ILE A 155 -24.72 -29.09 22.29
N PRO A 156 -23.50 -29.62 22.10
CA PRO A 156 -22.28 -28.82 22.23
C PRO A 156 -22.26 -27.73 21.13
N VAL A 157 -22.11 -26.49 21.56
CA VAL A 157 -22.04 -25.31 20.69
C VAL A 157 -20.61 -25.15 20.19
N GLU A 158 -20.42 -25.18 18.88
CA GLU A 158 -19.13 -24.86 18.25
C GLU A 158 -18.92 -23.32 18.29
N HIS A 159 -17.81 -22.88 18.89
CA HIS A 159 -17.48 -21.46 18.94
C HIS A 159 -16.84 -20.99 17.63
N VAL A 160 -17.37 -19.92 17.05
CA VAL A 160 -16.79 -19.31 15.87
C VAL A 160 -15.66 -18.36 16.30
N LEU A 161 -14.43 -18.70 15.95
CA LEU A 161 -13.26 -17.91 16.33
C LEU A 161 -13.05 -16.73 15.39
N HIS A 162 -12.53 -15.62 15.91
CA HIS A 162 -12.12 -14.46 15.13
C HIS A 162 -10.88 -14.74 14.30
N LEU A 163 -9.94 -15.46 14.92
CA LEU A 163 -8.71 -15.98 14.30
C LEU A 163 -8.62 -17.46 14.67
N GLU A 164 -8.24 -18.29 13.70
CA GLU A 164 -8.08 -19.73 13.90
C GLU A 164 -6.80 -19.99 14.67
N GLU A 165 -6.88 -19.95 16.01
CA GLU A 165 -5.77 -20.24 16.90
C GLU A 165 -6.24 -20.67 18.29
N GLU A 166 -5.38 -21.38 19.01
CA GLU A 166 -5.51 -21.61 20.44
C GLU A 166 -4.56 -20.67 21.18
N LEU A 167 -5.13 -19.78 22.01
CA LEU A 167 -4.34 -18.80 22.73
C LEU A 167 -3.76 -19.39 24.02
N TYR A 168 -2.53 -19.86 23.98
CA TYR A 168 -1.78 -20.42 25.12
C TYR A 168 -2.57 -21.48 25.87
N TRP A 169 -2.98 -21.20 27.12
CA TRP A 169 -3.72 -22.16 27.99
C TRP A 169 -5.24 -22.03 27.90
N LEU A 170 -5.77 -21.13 27.06
CA LEU A 170 -7.21 -20.91 26.93
C LEU A 170 -7.84 -22.00 26.06
N LYS A 171 -8.94 -22.60 26.57
CA LYS A 171 -9.75 -23.54 25.81
C LYS A 171 -10.89 -22.81 25.07
N ASN A 172 -10.52 -21.85 24.22
CA ASN A 172 -11.44 -20.93 23.54
C ASN A 172 -12.41 -21.61 22.57
N ARG A 173 -12.18 -22.87 22.19
CA ARG A 173 -13.11 -23.68 21.35
C ARG A 173 -14.20 -24.39 22.15
N VAL A 174 -14.01 -24.59 23.48
CA VAL A 174 -14.88 -25.43 24.29
C VAL A 174 -15.55 -24.64 25.41
N SER A 175 -14.83 -23.74 26.06
CA SER A 175 -15.30 -22.95 27.21
C SER A 175 -15.77 -21.57 26.78
N LEU A 176 -17.03 -21.22 27.04
CA LEU A 176 -17.56 -19.88 26.74
C LEU A 176 -16.82 -18.77 27.50
N THR A 177 -16.37 -19.05 28.72
CA THR A 177 -15.59 -18.10 29.52
C THR A 177 -14.24 -17.82 28.85
N ASP A 178 -13.53 -18.89 28.43
CA ASP A 178 -12.25 -18.76 27.76
C ASP A 178 -12.38 -18.10 26.39
N TYR A 179 -13.46 -18.39 25.66
CA TYR A 179 -13.82 -17.71 24.43
C TYR A 179 -14.03 -16.21 24.63
N SER A 180 -14.73 -15.82 25.70
CA SER A 180 -14.95 -14.41 26.01
C SER A 180 -13.65 -13.68 26.34
N ILE A 181 -12.76 -14.32 27.13
CA ILE A 181 -11.43 -13.79 27.45
C ILE A 181 -10.59 -13.65 26.16
N PHE A 182 -10.55 -14.70 25.33
CA PHE A 182 -9.87 -14.69 24.04
C PHE A 182 -10.33 -13.52 23.16
N THR A 183 -11.64 -13.34 23.04
CA THR A 183 -12.22 -12.26 22.21
C THR A 183 -11.81 -10.88 22.70
N VAL A 184 -11.80 -10.64 24.02
CA VAL A 184 -11.38 -9.35 24.60
C VAL A 184 -9.89 -9.11 24.36
N ILE A 185 -9.04 -10.14 24.50
CA ILE A 185 -7.59 -10.02 24.23
C ILE A 185 -7.32 -9.75 22.74
N MET A 186 -8.10 -10.36 21.84
CA MET A 186 -7.92 -10.23 20.38
C MET A 186 -8.49 -8.93 19.82
N LEU A 187 -9.39 -8.23 20.52
CA LEU A 187 -9.98 -6.98 20.05
C LEU A 187 -8.92 -5.95 19.60
N PRO A 188 -7.93 -5.55 20.41
CA PRO A 188 -6.92 -4.58 19.98
C PRO A 188 -6.06 -5.12 18.84
N THR A 189 -5.82 -6.42 18.75
CA THR A 189 -5.02 -7.05 17.70
C THR A 189 -5.72 -6.96 16.34
N ILE A 190 -7.04 -7.27 16.28
CA ILE A 190 -7.84 -7.19 15.06
C ILE A 190 -7.88 -5.74 14.53
N PHE A 191 -8.15 -4.77 15.42
CA PHE A 191 -8.16 -3.36 15.02
C PHE A 191 -6.78 -2.85 14.61
N MET A 192 -5.71 -3.33 15.26
CA MET A 192 -4.34 -3.04 14.88
C MET A 192 -4.00 -3.59 13.50
N LEU A 193 -4.36 -4.84 13.19
CA LEU A 193 -4.16 -5.46 11.88
C LEU A 193 -4.90 -4.69 10.78
N ALA A 194 -6.16 -4.36 11.00
CA ALA A 194 -6.96 -3.56 10.07
C ALA A 194 -6.34 -2.16 9.86
N PHE A 195 -5.86 -1.51 10.92
CA PHE A 195 -5.21 -0.22 10.85
C PHE A 195 -3.93 -0.27 10.00
N PHE A 196 -3.05 -1.25 10.25
CA PHE A 196 -1.81 -1.39 9.48
C PHE A 196 -2.06 -1.80 8.03
N GLY A 197 -3.05 -2.64 7.75
CA GLY A 197 -3.46 -2.98 6.38
C GLY A 197 -3.91 -1.75 5.60
N GLY A 198 -4.79 -0.94 6.21
CA GLY A 198 -5.21 0.33 5.65
C GLY A 198 -4.05 1.32 5.48
N LEU A 199 -3.19 1.43 6.48
CA LEU A 199 -2.03 2.33 6.45
C LEU A 199 -1.05 1.94 5.34
N LYS A 200 -0.77 0.64 5.14
CA LYS A 200 0.11 0.14 4.06
C LYS A 200 -0.37 0.60 2.70
N LEU A 201 -1.64 0.35 2.36
CA LEU A 201 -2.22 0.76 1.09
C LEU A 201 -2.22 2.28 0.92
N LEU A 202 -2.64 3.03 1.94
CA LEU A 202 -2.64 4.48 1.90
C LEU A 202 -1.26 5.08 1.74
N THR A 203 -0.24 4.48 2.37
CA THR A 203 1.15 4.93 2.24
C THR A 203 1.62 4.79 0.79
N ILE A 204 1.40 3.64 0.17
CA ILE A 204 1.79 3.41 -1.22
C ILE A 204 0.99 4.32 -2.16
N PHE A 205 -0.34 4.30 -2.06
CA PHE A 205 -1.22 5.08 -2.94
C PHE A 205 -0.92 6.59 -2.90
N SER A 206 -0.83 7.16 -1.69
CA SER A 206 -0.65 8.61 -1.56
C SER A 206 0.69 9.07 -2.11
N ASN A 207 1.76 8.31 -1.87
CA ASN A 207 3.09 8.67 -2.36
C ASN A 207 3.21 8.50 -3.87
N VAL A 208 2.63 7.43 -4.44
CA VAL A 208 2.58 7.22 -5.89
C VAL A 208 1.85 8.37 -6.57
N LYS A 209 0.65 8.72 -6.09
CA LYS A 209 -0.15 9.82 -6.66
C LYS A 209 0.54 11.18 -6.50
N TYR A 210 1.27 11.38 -5.41
CA TYR A 210 2.00 12.63 -5.22
C TYR A 210 3.23 12.73 -6.12
N CYS A 211 3.98 11.64 -6.32
CA CYS A 211 5.07 11.60 -7.30
C CYS A 211 4.56 11.89 -8.71
N SER A 212 3.45 11.27 -9.13
CA SER A 212 2.81 11.55 -10.43
C SER A 212 2.43 13.03 -10.55
N ALA A 213 1.86 13.62 -9.49
CA ALA A 213 1.48 15.04 -9.49
C ALA A 213 2.69 15.97 -9.63
N MET A 214 3.82 15.66 -8.97
CA MET A 214 5.05 16.45 -9.09
C MET A 214 5.60 16.44 -10.52
N LEU A 215 5.60 15.29 -11.18
CA LEU A 215 5.99 15.19 -12.58
C LEU A 215 5.07 16.00 -13.50
N ARG A 216 3.76 15.92 -13.27
CA ARG A 216 2.77 16.69 -14.05
C ARG A 216 2.92 18.20 -13.88
N LEU A 217 3.26 18.67 -12.68
CA LEU A 217 3.57 20.08 -12.44
C LEU A 217 4.77 20.57 -13.26
N VAL A 218 5.81 19.72 -13.41
CA VAL A 218 6.95 20.03 -14.29
C VAL A 218 6.48 20.20 -15.75
N ALA A 219 5.65 19.28 -16.24
CA ALA A 219 5.13 19.36 -17.62
C ALA A 219 4.27 20.61 -17.83
N MET A 220 3.37 20.93 -16.90
CA MET A 220 2.55 22.15 -16.95
C MET A 220 3.44 23.41 -16.97
N ARG A 221 4.51 23.44 -16.18
CA ARG A 221 5.41 24.59 -16.12
C ARG A 221 6.19 24.78 -17.43
N ILE A 222 6.57 23.68 -18.12
CA ILE A 222 7.19 23.75 -19.45
C ILE A 222 6.21 24.34 -20.47
N GLN A 223 4.94 23.91 -20.47
CA GLN A 223 3.92 24.44 -21.39
C GLN A 223 3.68 25.95 -21.19
N LEU A 224 3.71 26.41 -19.96
CA LEU A 224 3.53 27.83 -19.63
C LEU A 224 4.76 28.69 -19.97
N MET A 225 5.92 28.06 -20.27
CA MET A 225 7.15 28.78 -20.63
C MET A 225 7.03 29.52 -21.97
N ASP A 226 6.16 29.08 -22.88
CA ASP A 226 5.98 29.71 -24.19
C ASP A 226 5.36 31.10 -24.12
N GLN A 227 4.70 31.43 -23.01
CA GLN A 227 4.09 32.75 -22.76
C GLN A 227 5.10 33.76 -22.23
N LEU A 228 6.36 33.36 -22.00
CA LEU A 228 7.39 34.22 -21.39
C LEU A 228 8.23 34.94 -22.46
N GLU A 229 8.66 36.15 -22.13
CA GLU A 229 9.65 36.89 -22.88
C GLU A 229 11.00 36.16 -22.89
N GLU A 230 11.76 36.29 -23.99
CA GLU A 230 13.03 35.59 -24.23
C GLU A 230 14.06 35.78 -23.08
N ASN A 231 14.12 36.98 -22.51
CA ASN A 231 15.03 37.34 -21.41
C ASN A 231 14.75 36.58 -20.12
N ARG A 232 13.52 36.05 -19.93
CA ARG A 232 13.12 35.29 -18.75
C ARG A 232 13.16 33.78 -18.95
N VAL A 233 13.17 33.33 -20.20
CA VAL A 233 13.07 31.88 -20.54
C VAL A 233 14.27 31.08 -19.98
N GLU A 234 15.49 31.63 -20.06
CA GLU A 234 16.66 30.90 -19.59
C GLU A 234 16.66 30.69 -18.07
N ARG A 235 16.24 31.69 -17.30
CA ARG A 235 16.08 31.57 -15.84
C ARG A 235 14.99 30.57 -15.47
N GLU A 236 13.86 30.67 -16.13
CA GLU A 236 12.73 29.74 -15.95
C GLU A 236 13.11 28.32 -16.25
N LEU A 237 13.87 28.08 -17.32
CA LEU A 237 14.32 26.75 -17.70
C LEU A 237 15.24 26.14 -16.64
N LEU A 238 16.09 26.91 -15.99
CA LEU A 238 16.93 26.42 -14.88
C LEU A 238 16.08 25.99 -13.67
N GLU A 239 15.04 26.73 -13.37
CA GLU A 239 14.09 26.36 -12.29
C GLU A 239 13.32 25.10 -12.65
N ILE A 240 12.86 24.95 -13.90
CA ILE A 240 12.19 23.76 -14.41
C ILE A 240 13.13 22.54 -14.32
N ILE A 241 14.39 22.68 -14.73
CA ILE A 241 15.39 21.59 -14.63
C ILE A 241 15.57 21.16 -13.18
N THR A 242 15.70 22.12 -12.27
CA THR A 242 15.83 21.81 -10.84
C THR A 242 14.60 21.09 -10.28
N MET A 243 13.40 21.56 -10.64
CA MET A 243 12.14 20.93 -10.25
C MET A 243 12.00 19.52 -10.81
N HIS A 244 12.40 19.33 -12.09
CA HIS A 244 12.41 18.02 -12.76
C HIS A 244 13.36 17.03 -12.07
N GLN A 245 14.58 17.46 -11.75
CA GLN A 245 15.55 16.62 -11.03
C GLN A 245 15.02 16.19 -9.66
N LYS A 246 14.41 17.11 -8.90
CA LYS A 246 13.79 16.79 -7.61
C LYS A 246 12.61 15.81 -7.75
N ALA A 247 11.74 16.01 -8.75
CA ALA A 247 10.63 15.10 -9.02
C ALA A 247 11.10 13.70 -9.40
N LEU A 248 12.15 13.56 -10.23
CA LEU A 248 12.76 12.27 -10.54
C LEU A 248 13.38 11.61 -9.30
N ARG A 249 14.07 12.40 -8.46
CA ARG A 249 14.62 11.91 -7.20
C ARG A 249 13.53 11.36 -6.28
N CYS A 250 12.35 11.99 -6.23
CA CYS A 250 11.21 11.47 -5.47
C CYS A 250 10.77 10.08 -5.96
N VAL A 251 10.76 9.83 -7.29
CA VAL A 251 10.41 8.50 -7.84
C VAL A 251 11.48 7.46 -7.49
N GLU A 252 12.76 7.83 -7.53
CA GLU A 252 13.86 6.94 -7.12
C GLU A 252 13.76 6.57 -5.64
N LEU A 253 13.48 7.55 -4.77
CA LEU A 253 13.30 7.32 -3.32
C LEU A 253 12.04 6.49 -3.03
N LEU A 254 10.97 6.70 -3.78
CA LEU A 254 9.76 5.89 -3.71
C LEU A 254 10.07 4.41 -4.04
N GLU A 255 10.83 4.16 -5.10
CA GLU A 255 11.25 2.80 -5.47
C GLU A 255 12.08 2.16 -4.34
N VAL A 256 13.06 2.86 -3.79
CA VAL A 256 13.90 2.35 -2.70
C VAL A 256 13.05 2.03 -1.47
N SER A 257 12.11 2.91 -1.10
CA SER A 257 11.27 2.75 0.11
C SER A 257 10.32 1.55 0.04
N PHE A 258 9.87 1.16 -1.17
CA PHE A 258 8.79 0.16 -1.29
C PHE A 258 9.16 -1.10 -2.06
N ARG A 259 10.30 -1.20 -2.71
CA ARG A 259 10.70 -2.36 -3.53
C ARG A 259 10.62 -3.70 -2.80
N TRP A 260 11.01 -3.74 -1.53
CA TRP A 260 10.94 -4.95 -0.71
C TRP A 260 9.53 -5.27 -0.23
N VAL A 261 8.73 -4.24 0.02
CA VAL A 261 7.30 -4.38 0.35
C VAL A 261 6.55 -5.05 -0.82
N PHE A 262 6.80 -4.59 -2.04
CA PHE A 262 6.18 -5.19 -3.24
C PHE A 262 6.67 -6.61 -3.50
N LEU A 263 7.95 -6.89 -3.29
CA LEU A 263 8.46 -8.25 -3.44
C LEU A 263 7.76 -9.21 -2.46
N GLY A 264 7.68 -8.83 -1.18
CA GLY A 264 6.95 -9.60 -0.17
C GLY A 264 5.49 -9.81 -0.54
N GLN A 265 4.81 -8.75 -0.99
CA GLN A 265 3.43 -8.81 -1.45
C GLN A 265 3.22 -9.81 -2.60
N PHE A 266 4.11 -9.81 -3.59
CA PHE A 266 4.01 -10.71 -4.74
C PHE A 266 4.22 -12.17 -4.36
N ILE A 267 5.24 -12.47 -3.55
CA ILE A 267 5.48 -13.82 -3.04
C ILE A 267 4.24 -14.33 -2.28
N GLN A 268 3.73 -13.55 -1.37
CA GLN A 268 2.57 -13.93 -0.55
C GLN A 268 1.29 -14.08 -1.35
N CYS A 269 1.08 -13.24 -2.37
CA CYS A 269 -0.05 -13.36 -3.28
C CYS A 269 -0.05 -14.71 -4.02
N VAL A 270 1.11 -15.11 -4.56
CA VAL A 270 1.28 -16.40 -5.23
C VAL A 270 1.04 -17.56 -4.25
N MET A 271 1.56 -17.48 -3.02
CA MET A 271 1.35 -18.50 -1.98
C MET A 271 -0.12 -18.69 -1.62
N ILE A 272 -0.87 -17.59 -1.37
CA ILE A 272 -2.30 -17.68 -1.05
C ILE A 272 -3.11 -18.20 -2.24
N TRP A 273 -2.77 -17.81 -3.47
CA TRP A 273 -3.47 -18.31 -4.65
C TRP A 273 -3.26 -19.83 -4.81
N CYS A 274 -2.04 -20.32 -4.63
CA CYS A 274 -1.77 -21.76 -4.64
C CYS A 274 -2.54 -22.50 -3.52
N SER A 275 -2.48 -21.96 -2.30
CA SER A 275 -3.13 -22.58 -1.13
C SER A 275 -4.64 -22.68 -1.29
N LEU A 276 -5.31 -21.66 -1.82
CA LEU A 276 -6.75 -21.69 -2.06
C LEU A 276 -7.14 -22.74 -3.09
N VAL A 277 -6.40 -22.82 -4.22
CA VAL A 277 -6.72 -23.80 -5.27
C VAL A 277 -6.51 -25.22 -4.77
N LEU A 278 -5.44 -25.47 -4.02
CA LEU A 278 -5.20 -26.77 -3.36
C LEU A 278 -6.31 -27.12 -2.36
N TYR A 279 -6.73 -26.14 -1.55
CA TYR A 279 -7.80 -26.34 -0.58
C TYR A 279 -9.13 -26.73 -1.26
N ILE A 280 -9.54 -25.99 -2.29
CA ILE A 280 -10.79 -26.29 -3.02
C ILE A 280 -10.73 -27.65 -3.71
N THR A 281 -9.56 -28.05 -4.25
CA THR A 281 -9.40 -29.37 -4.88
C THR A 281 -9.41 -30.51 -3.87
N ALA A 282 -8.91 -30.31 -2.67
CA ALA A 282 -8.87 -31.34 -1.62
C ALA A 282 -10.21 -31.49 -0.88
N THR A 283 -10.91 -30.40 -0.60
CA THR A 283 -12.12 -30.40 0.28
C THR A 283 -13.43 -30.13 -0.45
N GLY A 284 -13.36 -29.68 -1.72
CA GLY A 284 -14.51 -29.19 -2.47
C GLY A 284 -14.95 -27.79 -2.02
N ILE A 285 -16.01 -27.29 -2.66
CA ILE A 285 -16.60 -25.98 -2.31
C ILE A 285 -17.50 -26.16 -1.08
N SER A 286 -17.04 -25.68 0.06
CA SER A 286 -17.77 -25.71 1.33
C SER A 286 -17.97 -24.29 1.88
N THR A 287 -18.90 -24.13 2.82
CA THR A 287 -19.09 -22.85 3.55
C THR A 287 -17.83 -22.44 4.31
N LYS A 288 -17.01 -23.41 4.74
CA LYS A 288 -15.72 -23.18 5.41
C LYS A 288 -14.68 -22.63 4.44
N ALA A 289 -14.75 -22.99 3.14
CA ALA A 289 -13.91 -22.41 2.09
C ALA A 289 -14.18 -20.90 1.86
N ALA A 290 -15.36 -20.41 2.27
CA ALA A 290 -15.73 -19.00 2.07
C ALA A 290 -14.77 -18.03 2.77
N ASN A 291 -14.30 -18.34 3.98
CA ASN A 291 -13.36 -17.48 4.72
C ASN A 291 -12.01 -17.35 3.99
N VAL A 292 -11.45 -18.49 3.53
CA VAL A 292 -10.22 -18.48 2.73
C VAL A 292 -10.43 -17.75 1.42
N GLY A 293 -11.60 -17.90 0.80
CA GLY A 293 -12.01 -17.17 -0.40
C GLY A 293 -12.07 -15.65 -0.20
N ILE A 294 -12.55 -15.19 0.95
CA ILE A 294 -12.56 -13.76 1.29
C ILE A 294 -11.12 -13.20 1.39
N LEU A 295 -10.24 -13.89 2.10
CA LEU A 295 -8.82 -13.51 2.21
C LEU A 295 -8.14 -13.47 0.84
N PHE A 296 -8.42 -14.47 0.00
CA PHE A 296 -7.95 -14.50 -1.39
C PHE A 296 -8.41 -13.27 -2.18
N ILE A 297 -9.70 -12.92 -2.11
CA ILE A 297 -10.25 -11.76 -2.81
C ILE A 297 -9.60 -10.47 -2.29
N LEU A 298 -9.50 -10.30 -0.98
CA LEU A 298 -8.90 -9.11 -0.37
C LEU A 298 -7.45 -8.93 -0.81
N LEU A 299 -6.62 -9.96 -0.73
CA LEU A 299 -5.21 -9.89 -1.15
C LEU A 299 -5.06 -9.69 -2.66
N THR A 300 -5.93 -10.32 -3.45
CA THR A 300 -5.95 -10.17 -4.91
C THR A 300 -6.28 -8.74 -5.31
N VAL A 301 -7.32 -8.16 -4.72
CA VAL A 301 -7.74 -6.77 -4.97
C VAL A 301 -6.65 -5.79 -4.53
N GLU A 302 -6.04 -6.01 -3.37
CA GLU A 302 -4.92 -5.18 -2.90
C GLU A 302 -3.73 -5.24 -3.86
N THR A 303 -3.32 -6.46 -4.26
CA THR A 303 -2.18 -6.66 -5.17
C THR A 303 -2.45 -6.10 -6.55
N TYR A 304 -3.68 -6.31 -7.09
CA TYR A 304 -4.10 -5.68 -8.33
C TYR A 304 -4.08 -4.16 -8.24
N GLY A 305 -4.56 -3.60 -7.12
CA GLY A 305 -4.52 -2.16 -6.87
C GLY A 305 -3.09 -1.61 -6.90
N PHE A 306 -2.13 -2.29 -6.30
CA PHE A 306 -0.72 -1.88 -6.37
C PHE A 306 -0.17 -1.95 -7.79
N CYS A 307 -0.47 -3.02 -8.53
CA CYS A 307 -0.06 -3.15 -9.93
C CYS A 307 -0.70 -2.08 -10.82
N TYR A 308 -1.98 -1.77 -10.59
CA TYR A 308 -2.68 -0.69 -11.28
C TYR A 308 -2.04 0.68 -11.01
N PHE A 309 -1.77 1.01 -9.74
CA PHE A 309 -1.10 2.26 -9.38
C PHE A 309 0.34 2.31 -9.87
N GLY A 310 1.05 1.19 -9.88
CA GLY A 310 2.38 1.07 -10.46
C GLY A 310 2.36 1.30 -11.97
N THR A 311 1.38 0.74 -12.69
CA THR A 311 1.17 1.00 -14.12
C THR A 311 0.81 2.47 -14.36
N ASP A 312 -0.10 3.03 -13.56
CA ASP A 312 -0.50 4.43 -13.65
C ASP A 312 0.72 5.36 -13.44
N LEU A 313 1.53 5.12 -12.40
CA LEU A 313 2.77 5.86 -12.21
C LEU A 313 3.76 5.67 -13.37
N THR A 314 3.97 4.43 -13.81
CA THR A 314 4.90 4.13 -14.90
C THR A 314 4.40 4.72 -16.23
N SER A 315 3.08 4.70 -16.48
CA SER A 315 2.46 5.35 -17.64
C SER A 315 2.52 6.88 -17.53
N GLU A 316 2.24 7.44 -16.35
CA GLU A 316 2.42 8.87 -16.09
C GLU A 316 3.90 9.26 -16.19
N VAL A 317 4.82 8.43 -15.68
CA VAL A 317 6.26 8.61 -15.86
C VAL A 317 6.65 8.46 -17.34
N ARG A 318 6.16 7.46 -18.07
CA ARG A 318 6.41 7.32 -19.53
C ARG A 318 5.73 8.43 -20.34
N VAL A 319 4.46 8.71 -20.04
CA VAL A 319 3.68 9.74 -20.74
C VAL A 319 4.15 11.14 -20.33
N LEU A 320 4.49 11.35 -19.08
CA LEU A 320 4.98 12.64 -18.57
C LEU A 320 6.47 12.86 -18.90
N LEU A 321 7.31 11.83 -18.85
CA LEU A 321 8.72 11.97 -19.16
C LEU A 321 9.00 11.84 -20.67
N SER A 322 8.39 10.88 -21.37
CA SER A 322 8.65 10.71 -22.81
C SER A 322 7.69 11.48 -23.71
N LEU A 323 6.45 11.70 -23.29
CA LEU A 323 5.44 12.33 -24.13
C LEU A 323 5.02 13.72 -23.65
N SER A 324 4.91 14.01 -22.35
CA SER A 324 4.46 15.35 -21.95
C SER A 324 5.62 16.32 -21.72
N VAL A 325 6.73 15.92 -21.12
CA VAL A 325 7.94 16.75 -21.16
C VAL A 325 8.47 16.79 -22.59
N ALA A 326 8.50 15.65 -23.30
CA ALA A 326 8.90 15.63 -24.70
C ALA A 326 7.88 16.37 -25.57
N ARG A 327 6.56 16.15 -25.39
CA ARG A 327 5.54 16.92 -26.09
C ARG A 327 5.55 18.37 -25.68
N ALA A 328 5.62 18.69 -24.40
CA ALA A 328 5.72 20.07 -23.96
C ALA A 328 6.96 20.77 -24.54
N VAL A 329 8.08 20.06 -24.69
CA VAL A 329 9.25 20.58 -25.40
C VAL A 329 9.03 20.64 -26.90
N THR A 330 8.45 19.60 -27.53
CA THR A 330 8.21 19.59 -29.00
C THR A 330 7.08 20.53 -29.41
N ASP A 331 6.07 20.71 -28.58
CA ASP A 331 4.95 21.61 -28.81
C ASP A 331 5.33 23.07 -28.49
N SER A 332 6.35 23.30 -27.64
CA SER A 332 6.93 24.60 -27.44
C SER A 332 7.71 25.06 -28.68
N LEU A 333 7.76 26.36 -28.90
CA LEU A 333 8.56 26.94 -30.01
C LEU A 333 10.06 26.88 -29.72
N TRP A 334 10.54 25.74 -29.14
CA TRP A 334 11.90 25.53 -28.69
C TRP A 334 12.97 25.77 -29.78
N TYR A 335 12.64 25.45 -31.03
CA TYR A 335 13.52 25.65 -32.18
C TYR A 335 13.75 27.14 -32.53
N ARG A 336 12.89 28.03 -32.03
CA ARG A 336 13.03 29.50 -32.17
C ARG A 336 13.84 30.12 -31.02
N ARG A 337 14.17 29.34 -30.00
CA ARG A 337 14.90 29.81 -28.81
C ARG A 337 16.41 29.80 -29.04
N SER A 338 17.16 30.46 -28.14
CA SER A 338 18.62 30.48 -28.21
C SER A 338 19.23 29.07 -28.17
N VAL A 339 20.41 28.89 -28.75
CA VAL A 339 21.13 27.60 -28.78
C VAL A 339 21.40 27.05 -27.38
N SER A 340 21.61 27.93 -26.40
CA SER A 340 21.75 27.58 -24.97
C SER A 340 20.50 26.89 -24.44
N VAL A 341 19.31 27.47 -24.66
CA VAL A 341 18.01 26.94 -24.27
C VAL A 341 17.75 25.61 -24.98
N GLN A 342 17.97 25.53 -26.30
CA GLN A 342 17.78 24.29 -27.05
C GLN A 342 18.65 23.13 -26.50
N ARG A 343 19.90 23.40 -26.13
CA ARG A 343 20.81 22.38 -25.57
C ARG A 343 20.32 21.89 -24.19
N LYS A 344 19.86 22.80 -23.34
CA LYS A 344 19.30 22.45 -22.01
C LYS A 344 18.02 21.64 -22.12
N LEU A 345 17.10 22.01 -23.03
CA LEU A 345 15.86 21.26 -23.30
C LEU A 345 16.13 19.86 -23.86
N ARG A 346 17.15 19.71 -24.72
CA ARG A 346 17.58 18.38 -25.21
C ARG A 346 18.07 17.48 -24.07
N MET A 347 18.80 18.01 -23.08
CA MET A 347 19.21 17.22 -21.90
C MET A 347 18.01 16.78 -21.04
N VAL A 348 17.04 17.65 -20.83
CA VAL A 348 15.78 17.30 -20.15
C VAL A 348 15.05 16.19 -20.91
N LEU A 349 14.92 16.33 -22.22
CA LEU A 349 14.31 15.34 -23.09
C LEU A 349 15.02 13.97 -23.03
N GLN A 350 16.34 13.96 -23.11
CA GLN A 350 17.15 12.74 -23.06
C GLN A 350 17.01 12.01 -21.69
N ARG A 351 16.95 12.77 -20.60
CA ARG A 351 16.74 12.20 -19.25
C ARG A 351 15.32 11.67 -19.09
N ALA A 352 14.35 12.31 -19.70
CA ALA A 352 12.96 11.92 -19.70
C ALA A 352 12.67 10.59 -20.44
N GLN A 353 13.55 10.17 -21.35
CA GLN A 353 13.39 8.90 -22.10
C GLN A 353 13.83 7.66 -21.30
N LYS A 354 14.52 7.81 -20.14
CA LYS A 354 14.89 6.67 -19.31
C LYS A 354 13.66 6.16 -18.55
N PRO A 355 13.31 4.86 -18.70
CA PRO A 355 12.17 4.31 -17.98
C PRO A 355 12.43 4.39 -16.46
N LEU A 356 11.49 4.97 -15.77
CA LEU A 356 11.42 5.00 -14.31
C LEU A 356 10.10 4.34 -13.90
N GLY A 357 10.15 3.58 -12.82
CA GLY A 357 8.96 2.89 -12.31
C GLY A 357 9.30 2.25 -10.97
N ILE A 358 8.29 1.71 -10.33
CA ILE A 358 8.45 0.98 -9.09
C ILE A 358 8.75 -0.48 -9.42
N SER A 359 9.76 -1.06 -8.77
CA SER A 359 10.11 -2.47 -8.91
C SER A 359 9.78 -3.27 -7.65
N ALA A 360 9.55 -4.57 -7.83
CA ALA A 360 9.49 -5.55 -6.75
C ALA A 360 10.90 -6.17 -6.60
N GLY A 361 11.67 -5.73 -5.61
CA GLY A 361 13.01 -6.22 -5.31
C GLY A 361 14.03 -6.07 -6.44
N LYS A 362 13.80 -5.21 -7.42
CA LYS A 362 14.57 -5.06 -8.68
C LYS A 362 14.46 -6.26 -9.65
N PHE A 363 13.58 -7.22 -9.38
CA PHE A 363 13.37 -8.39 -10.25
C PHE A 363 12.38 -8.11 -11.38
N CYS A 364 11.30 -7.39 -11.09
CA CYS A 364 10.27 -7.04 -12.06
C CYS A 364 9.64 -5.70 -11.71
N PHE A 365 8.99 -5.07 -12.69
CA PHE A 365 8.19 -3.87 -12.45
C PHE A 365 6.86 -4.22 -11.79
N VAL A 366 6.34 -3.30 -10.97
CA VAL A 366 5.02 -3.41 -10.37
C VAL A 366 4.01 -2.84 -11.37
N ASP A 367 3.46 -3.71 -12.22
CA ASP A 367 2.50 -3.35 -13.26
C ASP A 367 1.44 -4.45 -13.47
N VAL A 368 0.41 -4.12 -14.26
CA VAL A 368 -0.70 -5.05 -14.52
C VAL A 368 -0.23 -6.27 -15.34
N GLU A 369 0.81 -6.15 -16.16
CA GLU A 369 1.38 -7.27 -16.88
C GLU A 369 1.99 -8.30 -15.90
N GLN A 370 2.73 -7.80 -14.93
CA GLN A 370 3.31 -8.66 -13.88
C GLN A 370 2.25 -9.33 -13.00
N PHE A 371 1.11 -8.65 -12.73
CA PHE A 371 -0.02 -9.30 -12.07
C PHE A 371 -0.52 -10.53 -12.84
N GLY A 372 -0.65 -10.42 -14.18
CA GLY A 372 -0.99 -11.54 -15.03
C GLY A 372 0.05 -12.68 -15.00
N ASN A 373 1.34 -12.33 -14.95
CA ASN A 373 2.42 -13.31 -14.84
C ASN A 373 2.40 -14.05 -13.49
N MET A 374 2.08 -13.37 -12.40
CA MET A 374 1.90 -14.01 -11.09
C MET A 374 0.74 -15.01 -11.10
N ALA A 375 -0.38 -14.68 -11.74
CA ALA A 375 -1.51 -15.60 -11.86
C ALA A 375 -1.12 -16.88 -12.62
N LYS A 376 -0.37 -16.74 -13.71
CA LYS A 376 0.17 -17.90 -14.47
C LYS A 376 1.13 -18.73 -13.61
N MET A 377 2.02 -18.08 -12.87
CA MET A 377 2.99 -18.73 -12.00
C MET A 377 2.31 -19.51 -10.88
N SER A 378 1.27 -18.94 -10.23
CA SER A 378 0.52 -19.63 -9.18
C SER A 378 -0.17 -20.88 -9.70
N TYR A 379 -0.73 -20.83 -10.91
CA TYR A 379 -1.31 -21.99 -11.57
C TYR A 379 -0.27 -23.08 -11.89
N SER A 380 0.91 -22.70 -12.33
CA SER A 380 2.02 -23.65 -12.58
C SER A 380 2.47 -24.34 -11.30
N PHE A 381 2.60 -23.61 -10.19
CA PHE A 381 2.91 -24.20 -8.89
C PHE A 381 1.81 -25.15 -8.40
N TYR A 382 0.55 -24.78 -8.60
CA TYR A 382 -0.57 -25.66 -8.28
C TYR A 382 -0.50 -27.00 -9.02
N ILE A 383 -0.22 -27.01 -10.33
CA ILE A 383 -0.11 -28.26 -11.11
C ILE A 383 0.98 -29.17 -10.51
N VAL A 384 2.16 -28.61 -10.22
CA VAL A 384 3.27 -29.38 -9.63
C VAL A 384 2.92 -29.96 -8.27
N LEU A 385 2.22 -29.18 -7.42
CA LEU A 385 1.83 -29.64 -6.08
C LEU A 385 0.70 -30.67 -6.12
N LYS A 386 -0.26 -30.54 -7.04
CA LYS A 386 -1.38 -31.47 -7.19
C LYS A 386 -0.91 -32.90 -7.48
N ASP A 387 0.17 -33.06 -8.23
CA ASP A 387 0.71 -34.36 -8.59
C ASP A 387 1.46 -35.03 -7.43
N GLN A 388 1.67 -34.34 -6.31
CA GLN A 388 2.35 -34.86 -5.10
C GLN A 388 1.36 -35.23 -3.97
N PHE A 389 0.09 -34.80 -4.08
CA PHE A 389 -1.00 -35.15 -3.16
C PHE A 389 -2.11 -35.93 -3.87
#